data_2c24cc33f6305af130e8ee3858521a96
#
_entry.id   2c24cc33f6305af130e8ee3858521a96
#
_cell.length_a   1.000
_cell.length_b   1.000
_cell.length_c   1.000
_cell.angle_alpha   90.00
_cell.angle_beta   90.00
_cell.angle_gamma   90.00
#
_symmetry.space_group_name_H-M   'P 1'
#
loop_
_entity.id
_entity.type
_entity.pdbx_description
1 polymer ?
#
loop_
_entity_poly.entity_id
_entity_poly.type
_entity_poly.pdbx_seq_one_letter_code
_entity_poly.pdbx_strand_id
1 'polypeptide(L)'
;MDYFSLAEKMLSVRARLSHLPAGEAVSDACGGEFFALSLLLLHDQPSCPSELRRSMGVSSARIAALLKHLEQKGWISRSADEHDERRVNVLLTDAGRELINRRRREAIERVAAALRSLGEEDAHEYVRLQQKMLDALSEDTFD
;
A
#
# COMPACT_ATOMS: atom_id res chain seq x y z
N MET A 1 -13.92 11.58 28.84
CA MET A 1 -14.09 11.09 27.45
C MET A 1 -13.57 9.66 27.40
N ASP A 2 -14.38 8.74 26.93
CA ASP A 2 -14.02 7.32 26.90
C ASP A 2 -13.45 6.96 25.54
N TYR A 3 -12.12 7.06 25.42
CA TYR A 3 -11.40 6.70 24.19
C TYR A 3 -11.48 5.21 23.87
N PHE A 4 -11.70 4.36 24.85
CA PHE A 4 -11.83 2.91 24.63
C PHE A 4 -13.13 2.60 23.86
N SER A 5 -14.25 3.15 24.28
CA SER A 5 -15.53 3.03 23.59
C SER A 5 -15.49 3.62 22.17
N LEU A 6 -14.78 4.75 21.97
CA LEU A 6 -14.58 5.32 20.65
C LEU A 6 -13.72 4.42 19.75
N ALA A 7 -12.70 3.78 20.30
CA ALA A 7 -11.86 2.84 19.56
C ALA A 7 -12.67 1.60 19.13
N GLU A 8 -13.49 1.03 20.00
CA GLU A 8 -14.39 -0.08 19.65
C GLU A 8 -15.35 0.31 18.50
N LYS A 9 -15.95 1.49 18.59
CA LYS A 9 -16.82 2.02 17.54
C LYS A 9 -16.08 2.20 16.22
N MET A 10 -14.87 2.75 16.25
CA MET A 10 -14.02 2.93 15.07
C MET A 10 -13.69 1.60 14.42
N LEU A 11 -13.28 0.58 15.20
CA LEU A 11 -12.98 -0.76 14.70
C LEU A 11 -14.22 -1.43 14.07
N SER A 12 -15.38 -1.30 14.71
CA SER A 12 -16.64 -1.82 14.18
C SER A 12 -17.02 -1.18 12.85
N VAL A 13 -16.93 0.14 12.75
CA VAL A 13 -17.18 0.87 11.49
C VAL A 13 -16.20 0.46 10.41
N ARG A 14 -14.91 0.33 10.75
CA ARG A 14 -13.86 -0.07 9.82
C ARG A 14 -14.05 -1.50 9.31
N ALA A 15 -14.44 -2.44 10.19
CA ALA A 15 -14.76 -3.81 9.79
C ALA A 15 -15.94 -3.86 8.81
N ARG A 16 -16.97 -3.06 9.03
CA ARG A 16 -18.11 -2.96 8.10
C ARG A 16 -17.71 -2.32 6.78
N LEU A 17 -16.87 -1.30 6.82
CA LEU A 17 -16.40 -0.61 5.62
C LEU A 17 -15.58 -1.53 4.71
N SER A 18 -14.78 -2.46 5.27
CA SER A 18 -13.96 -3.39 4.50
C SER A 18 -14.78 -4.36 3.61
N HIS A 19 -16.05 -4.56 3.91
CA HIS A 19 -16.97 -5.39 3.10
C HIS A 19 -17.73 -4.59 2.02
N LEU A 20 -17.49 -3.28 1.92
CA LEU A 20 -18.05 -2.46 0.86
C LEU A 20 -17.06 -2.32 -0.30
N PRO A 21 -17.53 -2.09 -1.54
CA PRO A 21 -16.63 -1.95 -2.70
C PRO A 21 -15.52 -0.91 -2.54
N ALA A 22 -15.80 0.20 -1.84
CA ALA A 22 -14.81 1.21 -1.52
C ALA A 22 -13.76 0.71 -0.51
N GLY A 23 -14.17 -0.06 0.49
CA GLY A 23 -13.29 -0.66 1.49
C GLY A 23 -12.44 -1.78 0.90
N GLU A 24 -13.01 -2.61 0.04
CA GLU A 24 -12.28 -3.63 -0.72
C GLU A 24 -11.20 -2.98 -1.61
N ALA A 25 -11.52 -1.89 -2.31
CA ALA A 25 -10.54 -1.18 -3.12
C ALA A 25 -9.39 -0.61 -2.29
N VAL A 26 -9.65 -0.10 -1.09
CA VAL A 26 -8.61 0.36 -0.15
C VAL A 26 -7.79 -0.81 0.36
N SER A 27 -8.44 -1.92 0.72
CA SER A 27 -7.76 -3.13 1.18
C SER A 27 -6.86 -3.71 0.09
N ASP A 28 -7.34 -3.78 -1.15
CA ASP A 28 -6.55 -4.22 -2.31
C ASP A 28 -5.39 -3.27 -2.59
N ALA A 29 -5.61 -1.97 -2.46
CA ALA A 29 -4.57 -0.95 -2.62
C ALA A 29 -3.51 -0.99 -1.51
N CYS A 30 -3.84 -1.52 -0.34
CA CYS A 30 -2.92 -1.74 0.78
C CYS A 30 -2.41 -3.19 0.84
N GLY A 31 -2.91 -4.09 0.00
CA GLY A 31 -2.52 -5.49 -0.07
C GLY A 31 -1.09 -5.67 -0.56
N GLY A 32 -0.50 -6.83 -0.22
CA GLY A 32 0.93 -7.09 -0.45
C GLY A 32 1.38 -6.91 -1.90
N GLU A 33 0.63 -7.42 -2.88
CA GLU A 33 0.96 -7.27 -4.31
C GLU A 33 0.90 -5.80 -4.76
N PHE A 34 -0.20 -5.13 -4.46
CA PHE A 34 -0.40 -3.74 -4.82
C PHE A 34 0.62 -2.83 -4.15
N PHE A 35 0.91 -3.08 -2.88
CA PHE A 35 1.89 -2.30 -2.11
C PHE A 35 3.30 -2.47 -2.68
N ALA A 36 3.72 -3.70 -3.00
CA ALA A 36 5.01 -3.94 -3.65
C ALA A 36 5.13 -3.24 -5.01
N LEU A 37 4.11 -3.36 -5.86
CA LEU A 37 4.09 -2.70 -7.16
C LEU A 37 4.07 -1.17 -7.03
N SER A 38 3.37 -0.63 -6.03
CA SER A 38 3.34 0.81 -5.74
C SER A 38 4.70 1.34 -5.29
N LEU A 39 5.42 0.60 -4.44
CA LEU A 39 6.78 0.94 -4.04
C LEU A 39 7.72 0.99 -5.25
N LEU A 40 7.64 -0.02 -6.14
CA LEU A 40 8.43 -0.05 -7.37
C LEU A 40 8.08 1.09 -8.34
N LEU A 41 6.84 1.51 -8.37
CA LEU A 41 6.40 2.65 -9.18
C LEU A 41 6.96 3.98 -8.67
N LEU A 42 7.02 4.14 -7.34
CA LEU A 42 7.53 5.36 -6.70
C LEU A 42 9.06 5.48 -6.79
N HIS A 43 9.75 4.36 -6.92
CA HIS A 43 11.20 4.32 -7.07
C HIS A 43 11.56 4.35 -8.55
N ASP A 44 12.15 5.43 -9.04
CA ASP A 44 12.66 5.52 -10.43
C ASP A 44 13.89 4.63 -10.68
N GLN A 45 14.38 3.96 -9.64
CA GLN A 45 15.56 3.11 -9.68
C GLN A 45 15.20 1.67 -9.29
N PRO A 46 15.98 0.68 -9.77
CA PRO A 46 15.81 -0.70 -9.37
C PRO A 46 15.86 -0.85 -7.85
N SER A 47 14.91 -1.58 -7.28
CA SER A 47 14.87 -1.92 -5.86
C SER A 47 15.40 -3.32 -5.64
N CYS A 48 16.06 -3.57 -4.53
CA CYS A 48 16.44 -4.92 -4.17
C CYS A 48 15.39 -5.58 -3.23
N PRO A 49 15.31 -6.92 -3.19
CA PRO A 49 14.34 -7.62 -2.35
C PRO A 49 14.42 -7.24 -0.87
N SER A 50 15.62 -6.95 -0.36
CA SER A 50 15.81 -6.55 1.06
C SER A 50 15.23 -5.18 1.37
N GLU A 51 15.27 -4.23 0.43
CA GLU A 51 14.64 -2.91 0.58
C GLU A 51 13.12 -3.04 0.58
N LEU A 52 12.56 -3.81 -0.35
CA LEU A 52 11.12 -4.10 -0.40
C LEU A 52 10.65 -4.81 0.86
N ARG A 53 11.40 -5.81 1.33
CA ARG A 53 11.13 -6.53 2.57
C ARG A 53 11.03 -5.57 3.77
N ARG A 54 11.98 -4.66 3.88
CA ARG A 54 12.04 -3.68 4.98
C ARG A 54 10.87 -2.71 4.91
N SER A 55 10.59 -2.17 3.72
CA SER A 55 9.48 -1.23 3.52
C SER A 55 8.12 -1.86 3.75
N MET A 56 7.97 -3.15 3.45
CA MET A 56 6.73 -3.89 3.65
C MET A 56 6.57 -4.49 5.04
N GLY A 57 7.64 -4.55 5.85
CA GLY A 57 7.61 -5.16 7.18
C GLY A 57 7.31 -6.66 7.17
N VAL A 58 7.76 -7.39 6.14
CA VAL A 58 7.50 -8.82 5.96
C VAL A 58 8.78 -9.66 6.10
N SER A 59 8.62 -10.97 6.28
CA SER A 59 9.75 -11.92 6.34
C SER A 59 10.43 -12.10 4.98
N SER A 60 11.68 -12.59 4.99
CA SER A 60 12.43 -12.92 3.79
C SER A 60 11.74 -13.99 2.94
N ALA A 61 11.11 -14.99 3.56
CA ALA A 61 10.35 -16.02 2.86
C ALA A 61 9.12 -15.43 2.16
N ARG A 62 8.41 -14.51 2.82
CA ARG A 62 7.20 -13.90 2.27
C ARG A 62 7.53 -12.98 1.09
N ILE A 63 8.58 -12.17 1.17
CA ILE A 63 8.97 -11.32 0.04
C ILE A 63 9.45 -12.16 -1.15
N ALA A 64 10.20 -13.24 -0.91
CA ALA A 64 10.65 -14.13 -1.97
C ALA A 64 9.46 -14.78 -2.71
N ALA A 65 8.48 -15.28 -1.98
CA ALA A 65 7.26 -15.86 -2.55
C ALA A 65 6.45 -14.83 -3.34
N LEU A 66 6.30 -13.61 -2.81
CA LEU A 66 5.60 -12.50 -3.46
C LEU A 66 6.29 -12.12 -4.78
N LEU A 67 7.60 -11.90 -4.77
CA LEU A 67 8.35 -11.51 -5.95
C LEU A 67 8.33 -12.60 -7.03
N LYS A 68 8.40 -13.88 -6.64
CA LYS A 68 8.23 -15.00 -7.55
C LYS A 68 6.86 -14.98 -8.22
N HIS A 69 5.81 -14.74 -7.44
CA HIS A 69 4.45 -14.65 -7.97
C HIS A 69 4.28 -13.49 -8.95
N LEU A 70 4.76 -12.29 -8.58
CA LEU A 70 4.69 -11.11 -9.44
C LEU A 70 5.47 -11.28 -10.75
N GLU A 71 6.62 -11.97 -10.70
CA GLU A 71 7.42 -12.29 -11.87
C GLU A 71 6.71 -13.28 -12.79
N GLN A 72 6.08 -14.32 -12.22
CA GLN A 72 5.26 -15.28 -12.97
C GLN A 72 4.08 -14.63 -13.66
N LYS A 73 3.50 -13.58 -13.06
CA LYS A 73 2.45 -12.76 -13.67
C LYS A 73 2.98 -11.82 -14.76
N GLY A 74 4.28 -11.67 -14.90
CA GLY A 74 4.88 -10.75 -15.84
C GLY A 74 4.82 -9.28 -15.44
N TRP A 75 4.59 -8.96 -14.18
CA TRP A 75 4.46 -7.59 -13.68
C TRP A 75 5.78 -7.00 -13.19
N ILE A 76 6.74 -7.85 -12.86
CA ILE A 76 8.09 -7.46 -12.52
C ILE A 76 9.10 -8.31 -13.30
N SER A 77 10.32 -7.79 -13.41
CA SER A 77 11.50 -8.54 -13.86
C SER A 77 12.57 -8.49 -12.78
N ARG A 78 13.40 -9.51 -12.73
CA ARG A 78 14.57 -9.59 -11.85
C ARG A 78 15.81 -9.75 -12.71
N SER A 79 16.86 -9.01 -12.39
CA SER A 79 18.15 -9.11 -13.03
C SER A 79 19.28 -8.96 -12.02
N ALA A 80 20.46 -9.51 -12.34
CA ALA A 80 21.65 -9.23 -11.55
C ALA A 80 22.03 -7.75 -11.68
N ASP A 81 22.56 -7.15 -10.61
CA ASP A 81 23.10 -5.81 -10.64
C ASP A 81 24.36 -5.77 -11.51
N GLU A 82 24.54 -4.71 -12.31
CA GLU A 82 25.69 -4.57 -13.21
C GLU A 82 27.03 -4.42 -12.44
N HIS A 83 26.98 -3.95 -11.22
CA HIS A 83 28.15 -3.66 -10.38
C HIS A 83 28.39 -4.69 -9.27
N ASP A 84 27.36 -5.47 -8.90
CA ASP A 84 27.44 -6.49 -7.88
C ASP A 84 26.53 -7.68 -8.22
N GLU A 85 27.11 -8.75 -8.73
CA GLU A 85 26.39 -9.99 -9.12
C GLU A 85 25.61 -10.63 -7.94
N ARG A 86 25.93 -10.26 -6.70
CA ARG A 86 25.20 -10.73 -5.51
C ARG A 86 23.91 -9.98 -5.27
N ARG A 87 23.72 -8.81 -5.91
CA ARG A 87 22.51 -8.01 -5.80
C ARG A 87 21.55 -8.35 -6.93
N VAL A 88 20.29 -8.52 -6.56
CA VAL A 88 19.18 -8.69 -7.50
C VAL A 88 18.43 -7.37 -7.61
N ASN A 89 18.26 -6.89 -8.81
CA ASN A 89 17.44 -5.73 -9.12
C ASN A 89 16.05 -6.19 -9.50
N VAL A 90 15.05 -5.57 -8.88
CA VAL A 90 13.62 -5.76 -9.14
C VAL A 90 13.08 -4.52 -9.84
N LEU A 91 12.47 -4.71 -11.00
CA LEU A 91 11.93 -3.63 -11.84
C LEU A 91 10.50 -3.94 -12.22
N LEU A 92 9.67 -2.91 -12.34
CA LEU A 92 8.37 -3.03 -13.00
C LEU A 92 8.58 -3.30 -14.50
N THR A 93 7.82 -4.25 -15.03
CA THR A 93 7.61 -4.36 -16.48
C THR A 93 6.60 -3.29 -16.93
N ASP A 94 6.50 -3.06 -18.24
CA ASP A 94 5.46 -2.18 -18.79
C ASP A 94 4.06 -2.66 -18.40
N ALA A 95 3.82 -3.97 -18.44
CA ALA A 95 2.56 -4.57 -18.00
C ALA A 95 2.29 -4.33 -16.50
N GLY A 96 3.31 -4.44 -15.64
CA GLY A 96 3.20 -4.14 -14.21
C GLY A 96 2.90 -2.68 -13.94
N ARG A 97 3.54 -1.77 -14.66
CA ARG A 97 3.31 -0.33 -14.57
C ARG A 97 1.90 0.06 -15.00
N GLU A 98 1.43 -0.48 -16.09
CA GLU A 98 0.08 -0.26 -16.57
C GLU A 98 -0.97 -0.78 -15.58
N LEU A 99 -0.77 -1.98 -15.06
CA LEU A 99 -1.64 -2.59 -14.05
C LEU A 99 -1.74 -1.71 -12.79
N ILE A 100 -0.60 -1.31 -12.22
CA ILE A 100 -0.59 -0.54 -10.98
C ILE A 100 -1.21 0.85 -11.14
N ASN A 101 -0.94 1.51 -12.27
CA ASN A 101 -1.54 2.80 -12.57
C ASN A 101 -3.06 2.70 -12.72
N ARG A 102 -3.56 1.66 -13.37
CA ARG A 102 -5.00 1.41 -13.50
C ARG A 102 -5.65 1.15 -12.14
N ARG A 103 -5.13 0.21 -11.37
CA ARG A 103 -5.66 -0.13 -10.04
C ARG A 103 -5.64 1.06 -9.08
N ARG A 104 -4.55 1.84 -9.11
CA ARG A 104 -4.46 3.05 -8.29
C ARG A 104 -5.55 4.06 -8.66
N ARG A 105 -5.81 4.26 -9.93
CA ARG A 105 -6.87 5.17 -10.40
C ARG A 105 -8.24 4.70 -9.93
N GLU A 106 -8.55 3.41 -10.12
CA GLU A 106 -9.80 2.81 -9.65
C GLU A 106 -9.99 2.96 -8.13
N ALA A 107 -8.95 2.73 -7.35
CA ALA A 107 -8.98 2.91 -5.90
C ALA A 107 -9.25 4.37 -5.52
N ILE A 108 -8.55 5.32 -6.17
CA ILE A 108 -8.75 6.77 -5.94
C ILE A 108 -10.18 7.18 -6.29
N GLU A 109 -10.73 6.73 -7.41
CA GLU A 109 -12.10 7.05 -7.82
C GLU A 109 -13.14 6.57 -6.81
N ARG A 110 -12.99 5.35 -6.29
CA ARG A 110 -13.88 4.79 -5.27
C ARG A 110 -13.78 5.52 -3.93
N VAL A 111 -12.57 5.82 -3.49
CA VAL A 111 -12.34 6.60 -2.26
C VAL A 111 -12.88 8.02 -2.43
N ALA A 112 -12.62 8.66 -3.57
CA ALA A 112 -13.15 9.99 -3.86
C ALA A 112 -14.68 10.03 -3.86
N ALA A 113 -15.34 8.99 -4.38
CA ALA A 113 -16.80 8.88 -4.31
C ALA A 113 -17.31 8.79 -2.87
N ALA A 114 -16.62 8.02 -2.01
CA ALA A 114 -16.95 7.94 -0.59
C ALA A 114 -16.71 9.27 0.13
N LEU A 115 -15.62 9.97 -0.16
CA LEU A 115 -15.34 11.29 0.43
C LEU A 115 -16.36 12.35 0.01
N ARG A 116 -16.84 12.32 -1.24
CA ARG A 116 -17.91 13.24 -1.70
C ARG A 116 -19.19 13.10 -0.88
N SER A 117 -19.50 11.91 -0.37
CA SER A 117 -20.70 11.71 0.46
C SER A 117 -20.62 12.40 1.83
N LEU A 118 -19.44 12.81 2.26
CA LEU A 118 -19.24 13.58 3.49
C LEU A 118 -19.47 15.08 3.31
N GLY A 119 -19.38 15.58 2.07
CA GLY A 119 -19.25 17.01 1.79
C GLY A 119 -17.81 17.48 1.91
N GLU A 120 -17.54 18.69 1.42
CA GLU A 120 -16.16 19.20 1.27
C GLU A 120 -15.45 19.38 2.62
N GLU A 121 -16.12 20.02 3.58
CA GLU A 121 -15.53 20.33 4.90
C GLU A 121 -15.18 19.06 5.67
N ASP A 122 -16.13 18.14 5.81
CA ASP A 122 -15.93 16.88 6.55
C ASP A 122 -14.93 15.95 5.84
N ALA A 123 -14.88 15.96 4.51
CA ALA A 123 -13.90 15.18 3.76
C ALA A 123 -12.47 15.67 4.02
N HIS A 124 -12.24 16.96 4.01
CA HIS A 124 -10.94 17.56 4.38
C HIS A 124 -10.57 17.25 5.82
N GLU A 125 -11.51 17.43 6.75
CA GLU A 125 -11.28 17.15 8.16
C GLU A 125 -10.98 15.67 8.43
N TYR A 126 -11.68 14.76 7.77
CA TYR A 126 -11.44 13.33 7.88
C TYR A 126 -10.02 12.94 7.46
N VAL A 127 -9.56 13.43 6.32
CA VAL A 127 -8.19 13.18 5.84
C VAL A 127 -7.15 13.79 6.78
N ARG A 128 -7.38 15.01 7.25
CA ARG A 128 -6.52 15.70 8.21
C ARG A 128 -6.37 14.91 9.52
N LEU A 129 -7.48 14.40 10.06
CA LEU A 129 -7.48 13.63 11.30
C LEU A 129 -6.77 12.28 11.14
N GLN A 130 -6.94 11.62 9.99
CA GLN A 130 -6.20 10.39 9.70
C GLN A 130 -4.70 10.64 9.65
N GLN A 131 -4.25 11.71 9.00
CA GLN A 131 -2.83 12.08 8.95
C GLN A 131 -2.29 12.36 10.35
N LYS A 132 -3.00 13.16 11.15
CA LYS A 132 -2.60 13.47 12.53
C LYS A 132 -2.46 12.21 13.40
N MET A 133 -3.35 11.25 13.24
CA MET A 133 -3.27 9.98 13.97
C MET A 133 -2.05 9.15 13.51
N LEU A 134 -1.76 9.12 12.21
CA LEU A 134 -0.60 8.43 11.66
C LEU A 134 0.70 9.05 12.18
N ASP A 135 0.81 10.38 12.18
CA ASP A 135 2.00 11.11 12.65
C ASP A 135 2.27 10.79 14.14
N ALA A 136 1.25 10.82 14.97
CA ALA A 136 1.37 10.48 16.40
C ALA A 136 1.83 9.03 16.62
N LEU A 137 1.29 8.07 15.87
CA LEU A 137 1.69 6.67 15.97
C LEU A 137 3.11 6.40 15.42
N SER A 138 3.56 7.21 14.48
CA SER A 138 4.92 7.11 13.92
C SER A 138 5.97 7.64 14.88
N GLU A 139 5.65 8.66 15.66
CA GLU A 139 6.54 9.22 16.70
C GLU A 139 6.74 8.22 17.86
N ASP A 140 5.68 7.49 18.26
CA ASP A 140 5.74 6.49 19.34
C ASP A 140 6.55 5.22 18.97
N THR A 141 6.92 5.04 17.70
CA THR A 141 7.64 3.83 17.25
C THR A 141 9.17 3.97 17.38
N PHE A 142 9.68 5.13 17.79
CA PHE A 142 11.12 5.43 17.91
C PHE A 142 11.64 5.49 19.35
N ASP A 143 10.82 5.18 20.36
CA ASP A 143 11.23 4.97 21.74
C ASP A 143 11.26 3.46 22.08
#